data_b24729d2210a69436f1783ebea367574
#
_entry.id   b24729d2210a69436f1783ebea367574
#
_cell.length_a   1.000
_cell.length_b   1.000
_cell.length_c   1.000
_cell.angle_alpha   90.00
_cell.angle_beta   90.00
_cell.angle_gamma   90.00
#
_symmetry.space_group_name_H-M   'P 1'
#
loop_
_entity.id
_entity.type
_entity.pdbx_description
1 polymer ?
#
loop_
_entity_poly.entity_id
_entity_poly.type
_entity_poly.pdbx_seq_one_letter_code
_entity_poly.pdbx_strand_id
1 'polypeptide(L)' 'MTTPEQHAADPAVEQAVEQAVARLVDEFGTRLRPQLVGSVVRSSRRDLSGVPVTALPEMVERLARTRLQSVG' A
#
# COMPACT_ATOMS: atom_id res chain seq x y z
N MET A 1 -6.66 -20.81 -19.90
CA MET A 1 -6.97 -20.08 -19.67
C MET A 1 -6.49 -19.09 -18.91
N THR A 2 -6.30 -18.09 -19.21
CA THR A 2 -5.79 -17.05 -18.52
C THR A 2 -6.67 -16.56 -17.55
N THR A 3 -6.21 -16.18 -16.47
CA THR A 3 -7.05 -15.80 -15.44
C THR A 3 -6.89 -14.35 -15.14
N PRO A 4 -7.97 -13.67 -14.89
CA PRO A 4 -7.93 -12.25 -14.62
C PRO A 4 -7.21 -11.90 -13.35
N GLU A 5 -7.12 -12.82 -12.44
CA GLU A 5 -6.50 -12.48 -11.21
C GLU A 5 -5.03 -12.25 -11.36
N GLN A 6 -4.46 -12.55 -12.50
CA GLN A 6 -3.07 -12.23 -12.70
C GLN A 6 -2.80 -10.75 -12.68
N HIS A 7 -3.80 -9.94 -12.96
CA HIS A 7 -3.61 -8.52 -12.89
C HIS A 7 -3.40 -8.05 -11.47
N ALA A 8 -4.11 -8.66 -10.55
CA ALA A 8 -4.00 -8.26 -9.16
C ALA A 8 -2.68 -8.72 -8.56
N ALA A 9 -2.06 -9.70 -9.18
CA ALA A 9 -0.85 -10.29 -8.64
C ALA A 9 0.40 -9.84 -9.38
N ASP A 10 0.37 -8.68 -9.98
CA ASP A 10 1.54 -8.17 -10.69
C ASP A 10 2.70 -8.05 -9.71
N PRO A 11 3.79 -8.79 -9.91
CA PRO A 11 4.90 -8.77 -8.96
C PRO A 11 5.54 -7.41 -8.82
N ALA A 12 5.59 -6.63 -9.88
CA ALA A 12 6.18 -5.31 -9.80
C ALA A 12 5.37 -4.40 -8.90
N VAL A 13 4.06 -4.48 -9.00
CA VAL A 13 3.19 -3.68 -8.16
C VAL A 13 3.29 -4.16 -6.72
N GLU A 14 3.29 -5.46 -6.50
CA GLU A 14 3.39 -5.99 -5.14
C GLU A 14 4.69 -5.56 -4.49
N GLN A 15 5.78 -5.62 -5.23
CA GLN A 15 7.06 -5.25 -4.67
C GLN A 15 7.10 -3.75 -4.37
N ALA A 16 6.55 -2.94 -5.24
CA ALA A 16 6.51 -1.50 -5.00
C ALA A 16 5.67 -1.17 -3.78
N VAL A 17 4.56 -1.89 -3.59
CA VAL A 17 3.73 -1.67 -2.42
C VAL A 17 4.47 -2.08 -1.16
N GLU A 18 5.20 -3.18 -1.20
CA GLU A 18 5.97 -3.60 -0.04
C GLU A 18 7.06 -2.60 0.30
N GLN A 19 7.68 -2.01 -0.71
CA GLN A 19 8.66 -0.98 -0.46
C GLN A 19 8.02 0.25 0.17
N ALA A 20 6.80 0.57 -0.24
CA ALA A 20 6.08 1.66 0.38
C ALA A 20 5.79 1.37 1.84
N VAL A 21 5.44 0.12 2.16
CA VAL A 21 5.23 -0.25 3.56
C VAL A 21 6.51 -0.02 4.36
N ALA A 22 7.65 -0.44 3.82
CA ALA A 22 8.91 -0.29 4.52
C ALA A 22 9.23 1.18 4.78
N ARG A 23 8.98 2.03 3.78
CA ARG A 23 9.23 3.46 3.95
C ARG A 23 8.32 4.06 5.01
N LEU A 24 7.05 3.64 5.01
CA LEU A 24 6.10 4.17 5.99
C LEU A 24 6.40 3.67 7.40
N VAL A 25 6.81 2.41 7.52
CA VAL A 25 7.23 1.90 8.82
C VAL A 25 8.39 2.73 9.35
N ASP A 26 9.35 3.04 8.48
CA ASP A 26 10.48 3.83 8.88
C ASP A 26 10.08 5.28 9.20
N GLU A 27 9.18 5.82 8.40
CA GLU A 27 8.75 7.21 8.57
C GLU A 27 8.02 7.42 9.89
N PHE A 28 7.15 6.48 10.25
CA PHE A 28 6.38 6.61 11.48
C PHE A 28 7.12 6.08 12.69
N GLY A 29 8.20 5.36 12.48
CA GLY A 29 9.10 4.95 13.54
C GLY A 29 8.41 4.18 14.64
N THR A 30 8.61 4.62 15.87
CA THR A 30 8.04 3.94 17.01
C THR A 30 6.64 4.40 17.36
N ARG A 31 6.12 5.39 16.63
CA ARG A 31 4.80 5.91 16.94
C ARG A 31 3.70 4.91 16.61
N LEU A 32 3.89 4.15 15.54
CA LEU A 32 2.89 3.21 15.07
C LEU A 32 3.53 1.85 14.86
N ARG A 33 2.79 0.81 15.21
CA ARG A 33 3.29 -0.54 15.02
C ARG A 33 3.37 -0.90 13.54
N PRO A 34 4.37 -1.70 13.15
CA PRO A 34 4.46 -2.11 11.75
C PRO A 34 3.23 -2.86 11.26
N GLN A 35 2.57 -3.63 12.12
CA GLN A 35 1.35 -4.32 11.72
C GLN A 35 0.25 -3.34 11.35
N LEU A 36 0.14 -2.26 12.09
CA LEU A 36 -0.85 -1.25 11.77
C LEU A 36 -0.55 -0.60 10.44
N VAL A 37 0.71 -0.26 10.20
CA VAL A 37 1.11 0.33 8.93
C VAL A 37 0.75 -0.61 7.79
N GLY A 38 1.10 -1.88 7.91
CA GLY A 38 0.79 -2.84 6.86
C GLY A 38 -0.70 -2.98 6.63
N SER A 39 -1.48 -2.98 7.70
CA SER A 39 -2.92 -3.10 7.58
C SER A 39 -3.52 -1.92 6.84
N VAL A 40 -3.06 -0.70 7.18
CA VAL A 40 -3.55 0.50 6.52
C VAL A 40 -3.16 0.53 5.05
N VAL A 41 -1.95 0.07 4.73
CA VAL A 41 -1.53 0.01 3.33
C VAL A 41 -2.40 -0.96 2.55
N ARG A 42 -2.68 -2.13 3.11
CA ARG A 42 -3.51 -3.11 2.41
C ARG A 42 -4.93 -2.59 2.22
N SER A 43 -5.46 -1.93 3.22
CA SER A 43 -6.79 -1.34 3.13
C SER A 43 -6.82 -0.23 2.06
N SER A 44 -5.79 0.60 2.04
CA SER A 44 -5.69 1.66 1.05
C SER A 44 -5.64 1.09 -0.36
N ARG A 45 -4.90 -0.01 -0.52
CA ARG A 45 -4.80 -0.64 -1.82
C ARG A 45 -6.15 -1.15 -2.29
N ARG A 46 -6.92 -1.77 -1.41
CA ARG A 46 -8.25 -2.24 -1.77
C ARG A 46 -9.15 -1.09 -2.18
N ASP A 47 -9.04 0.02 -1.49
CA ASP A 47 -9.88 1.17 -1.78
C ASP A 47 -9.52 1.83 -3.10
N LEU A 48 -8.32 1.57 -3.60
CA LEU A 48 -7.85 2.14 -4.85
C LEU A 48 -7.88 1.12 -5.99
N SER A 49 -8.77 0.14 -5.92
CA SER A 49 -8.78 -0.94 -6.88
C SER A 49 -9.02 -0.49 -8.31
N GLY A 50 -9.64 0.68 -8.51
CA GLY A 50 -9.88 1.19 -9.85
C GLY A 50 -8.75 2.02 -10.44
N VAL A 51 -7.67 2.20 -9.69
CA VAL A 51 -6.57 3.03 -10.14
C VAL A 51 -5.67 2.23 -11.07
N PRO A 52 -5.18 2.83 -12.18
CA PRO A 52 -4.26 2.13 -13.06
C PRO A 52 -3.04 1.63 -12.32
N VAL A 53 -2.54 0.47 -12.74
CA VAL A 53 -1.43 -0.16 -12.03
C VAL A 53 -0.18 0.72 -12.02
N THR A 54 0.00 1.55 -13.04
CA THR A 54 1.18 2.40 -13.10
C THR A 54 1.17 3.47 -12.03
N ALA A 55 -0.02 3.88 -11.59
CA ALA A 55 -0.14 4.91 -10.55
C ALA A 55 -0.41 4.31 -9.18
N LEU A 56 -0.71 3.03 -9.11
CA LEU A 56 -1.19 2.42 -7.89
C LEU A 56 -0.22 2.51 -6.72
N PRO A 57 1.08 2.16 -6.91
CA PRO A 57 1.96 2.19 -5.74
C PRO A 57 2.08 3.57 -5.11
N GLU A 58 2.20 4.59 -5.93
CA GLU A 58 2.33 5.93 -5.40
C GLU A 58 1.06 6.37 -4.69
N MET A 59 -0.09 6.07 -5.28
CA MET A 59 -1.34 6.48 -4.68
C MET A 59 -1.64 5.71 -3.40
N VAL A 60 -1.27 4.44 -3.36
CA VAL A 60 -1.42 3.66 -2.14
C VAL A 60 -0.58 4.27 -1.03
N GLU A 61 0.67 4.60 -1.33
CA GLU A 61 1.53 5.17 -0.31
C GLU A 61 0.98 6.50 0.19
N ARG A 62 0.50 7.33 -0.73
CA ARG A 62 -0.02 8.64 -0.35
C ARG A 62 -1.27 8.53 0.51
N LEU A 63 -2.18 7.67 0.10
CA LEU A 63 -3.41 7.48 0.88
C LEU A 63 -3.11 6.88 2.24
N ALA A 64 -2.23 5.89 2.28
CA ALA A 64 -1.88 5.26 3.53
C ALA A 64 -1.23 6.26 4.48
N ARG A 65 -0.33 7.08 3.96
CA ARG A 65 0.32 8.09 4.79
C ARG A 65 -0.70 9.03 5.40
N THR A 66 -1.66 9.48 4.60
CA THR A 66 -2.70 10.38 5.10
C THR A 66 -3.49 9.71 6.23
N ARG A 67 -3.84 8.45 6.04
CA ARG A 67 -4.61 7.73 7.05
C ARG A 67 -3.80 7.51 8.31
N LEU A 68 -2.53 7.20 8.15
CA LEU A 68 -1.66 6.96 9.31
C LEU A 68 -1.43 8.23 10.11
N GLN A 69 -1.38 9.36 9.43
CA GLN A 69 -1.23 10.63 10.13
C GLN A 69 -2.44 10.94 11.00
N SER A 70 -3.59 10.42 10.61
CA SER A 70 -4.79 10.66 11.39
C SER A 70 -4.92 9.75 12.59
N VAL A 71 -4.19 8.65 12.60
CA VAL A 71 -4.27 7.68 13.69
C VAL A 71 -3.57 8.20 14.95
N GLY A 72 -2.48 8.87 14.75
CA GLY A 72 -1.68 9.33 15.86
C GLY A 72 -2.36 10.39 16.67
#